data_8bb7be12d9128eb73331701332885635
#
_entry.id   8bb7be12d9128eb73331701332885635
#
_cell.length_a   1.000
_cell.length_b   1.000
_cell.length_c   1.000
_cell.angle_alpha   90.00
_cell.angle_beta   90.00
_cell.angle_gamma   90.00
#
_symmetry.space_group_name_H-M   'P 1'
#
loop_
_entity.id
_entity.type
_entity.pdbx_description
1 polymer ?
#
loop_
_entity_poly.entity_id
_entity_poly.type
_entity_poly.pdbx_seq_one_letter_code
_entity_poly.pdbx_strand_id
1 'polypeptide(L)'
;VLATLLLTLLVTGCVTTTDSRFSREADQQEALDNYVKLATAYIGQGNLERARHHLDRALKLDSDDPGARAAMGLVYNAEGEPELAERNFKQAISEDPGYTRARVYYGAFLFGQNRMEDARDQFRAASRDTGYQDRGSVFFNLGMTQERLGELEAAATSYRRAVELTRGDARSLLALSRVSVETGDYDDAARYYSRLISLMQRNQRLVHSPESLLTGIRIARFYSDENQEASLALQLRNKFPESVEYQQYKVLISNGN
;
A
#
# COMPACT_ATOMS: atom_id res chain seq x y z
N VAL A 1 15.71 -73.45 -43.22
CA VAL A 1 15.30 -72.10 -43.38
C VAL A 1 14.50 -71.74 -42.13
N LEU A 2 15.16 -71.04 -41.21
CA LEU A 2 14.59 -70.59 -39.93
C LEU A 2 13.77 -69.31 -40.18
N ALA A 3 12.48 -69.37 -39.94
CA ALA A 3 11.63 -68.12 -39.88
C ALA A 3 11.58 -67.65 -38.47
N THR A 4 12.29 -66.54 -38.19
CA THR A 4 12.22 -65.84 -36.94
C THR A 4 10.99 -64.91 -36.93
N LEU A 5 9.99 -65.28 -36.13
CA LEU A 5 8.78 -64.48 -35.88
C LEU A 5 9.13 -63.45 -34.88
N LEU A 6 9.25 -62.19 -35.33
CA LEU A 6 9.49 -61.03 -34.47
C LEU A 6 8.13 -60.50 -33.89
N LEU A 7 7.85 -60.85 -32.63
CA LEU A 7 6.65 -60.41 -31.91
C LEU A 7 6.89 -59.03 -31.36
N THR A 8 6.46 -57.96 -32.05
CA THR A 8 6.46 -56.64 -31.57
C THR A 8 5.31 -56.44 -30.55
N LEU A 9 5.64 -56.41 -29.26
CA LEU A 9 4.73 -55.97 -28.21
C LEU A 9 4.51 -54.48 -28.35
N LEU A 10 3.36 -54.06 -28.86
CA LEU A 10 2.85 -52.71 -28.73
C LEU A 10 2.35 -52.52 -27.29
N VAL A 11 3.19 -51.92 -26.45
CA VAL A 11 2.76 -51.42 -25.13
C VAL A 11 1.99 -50.12 -25.37
N THR A 12 0.69 -50.24 -25.56
CA THR A 12 -0.23 -49.10 -25.46
C THR A 12 -0.37 -48.75 -23.98
N GLY A 13 0.51 -47.84 -23.51
CA GLY A 13 0.35 -47.22 -22.23
C GLY A 13 -0.90 -46.35 -22.25
N CYS A 14 -2.00 -46.84 -21.67
CA CYS A 14 -3.12 -45.97 -21.31
C CYS A 14 -2.63 -44.98 -20.25
N VAL A 15 -2.37 -43.76 -20.65
CA VAL A 15 -2.26 -42.63 -19.70
C VAL A 15 -3.66 -42.42 -19.13
N THR A 16 -3.96 -43.11 -18.04
CA THR A 16 -5.13 -42.78 -17.20
C THR A 16 -4.78 -41.48 -16.50
N THR A 17 -5.21 -40.36 -17.08
CA THR A 17 -5.34 -39.13 -16.33
C THR A 17 -6.37 -39.37 -15.24
N THR A 18 -5.93 -39.74 -14.05
CA THR A 18 -6.77 -39.75 -12.86
C THR A 18 -7.15 -38.28 -12.58
N ASP A 19 -8.28 -37.89 -13.16
CA ASP A 19 -8.96 -36.63 -12.87
C ASP A 19 -9.50 -36.75 -11.42
N SER A 20 -8.59 -36.64 -10.47
CA SER A 20 -8.95 -36.75 -9.05
C SER A 20 -9.73 -35.50 -8.64
N ARG A 21 -10.67 -35.67 -7.72
CA ARG A 21 -11.44 -34.54 -7.14
C ARG A 21 -10.49 -33.43 -6.66
N PHE A 22 -9.35 -33.80 -6.09
CA PHE A 22 -8.31 -32.87 -5.62
C PHE A 22 -7.63 -32.10 -6.76
N SER A 23 -7.38 -32.71 -7.93
CA SER A 23 -6.83 -31.97 -9.08
C SER A 23 -7.82 -30.94 -9.63
N ARG A 24 -9.11 -31.30 -9.71
CA ARG A 24 -10.16 -30.37 -10.13
C ARG A 24 -10.37 -29.21 -9.16
N GLU A 25 -10.35 -29.46 -7.87
CA GLU A 25 -10.44 -28.40 -6.84
C GLU A 25 -9.21 -27.47 -6.89
N ALA A 26 -8.00 -28.03 -7.07
CA ALA A 26 -6.78 -27.24 -7.23
C ALA A 26 -6.81 -26.38 -8.51
N ASP A 27 -7.25 -26.95 -9.64
CA ASP A 27 -7.38 -26.24 -10.92
C ASP A 27 -8.43 -25.11 -10.82
N GLN A 28 -9.53 -25.36 -10.09
CA GLN A 28 -10.57 -24.36 -9.84
C GLN A 28 -10.06 -23.21 -8.97
N GLN A 29 -9.32 -23.50 -7.90
CA GLN A 29 -8.71 -22.49 -7.04
C GLN A 29 -7.68 -21.65 -7.80
N GLU A 30 -6.83 -22.28 -8.61
CA GLU A 30 -5.88 -21.56 -9.45
C GLU A 30 -6.59 -20.64 -10.46
N ALA A 31 -7.66 -21.11 -11.08
CA ALA A 31 -8.46 -20.29 -12.00
C ALA A 31 -9.09 -19.09 -11.29
N LEU A 32 -9.63 -19.30 -10.07
CA LEU A 32 -10.19 -18.25 -9.23
C LEU A 32 -9.13 -17.19 -8.88
N ASP A 33 -7.98 -17.61 -8.36
CA ASP A 33 -6.87 -16.71 -8.01
C ASP A 33 -6.41 -15.90 -9.23
N ASN A 34 -6.34 -16.52 -10.40
CA ASN A 34 -5.99 -15.87 -11.66
C ASN A 34 -7.04 -14.82 -12.07
N TYR A 35 -8.34 -15.10 -11.92
CA TYR A 35 -9.40 -14.10 -12.20
C TYR A 35 -9.32 -12.90 -11.25
N VAL A 36 -9.13 -13.13 -9.95
CA VAL A 36 -8.97 -12.05 -8.96
C VAL A 36 -7.74 -11.21 -9.25
N LYS A 37 -6.61 -11.85 -9.60
CA LYS A 37 -5.36 -11.17 -9.95
C LYS A 37 -5.51 -10.31 -11.20
N LEU A 38 -6.15 -10.83 -12.26
CA LEU A 38 -6.42 -10.08 -13.48
C LEU A 38 -7.36 -8.90 -13.21
N ALA A 39 -8.42 -9.12 -12.46
CA ALA A 39 -9.35 -8.05 -12.07
C ALA A 39 -8.64 -6.93 -11.31
N THR A 40 -7.80 -7.28 -10.33
CA THR A 40 -7.03 -6.29 -9.56
C THR A 40 -6.09 -5.48 -10.48
N ALA A 41 -5.47 -6.12 -11.47
CA ALA A 41 -4.64 -5.42 -12.46
C ALA A 41 -5.48 -4.46 -13.32
N TYR A 42 -6.67 -4.86 -13.76
CA TYR A 42 -7.57 -3.99 -14.52
C TYR A 42 -8.13 -2.83 -13.68
N ILE A 43 -8.41 -3.04 -12.39
CA ILE A 43 -8.77 -1.95 -11.46
C ILE A 43 -7.64 -0.91 -11.41
N GLY A 44 -6.38 -1.35 -11.29
CA GLY A 44 -5.23 -0.46 -11.28
C GLY A 44 -5.03 0.33 -12.59
N GLN A 45 -5.60 -0.15 -13.71
CA GLN A 45 -5.61 0.51 -15.03
C GLN A 45 -6.86 1.37 -15.25
N GLY A 46 -7.80 1.42 -14.31
CA GLY A 46 -9.08 2.10 -14.45
C GLY A 46 -10.08 1.38 -15.37
N ASN A 47 -9.80 0.14 -15.81
CA ASN A 47 -10.68 -0.64 -16.66
C ASN A 47 -11.66 -1.47 -15.82
N LEU A 48 -12.68 -0.79 -15.29
CA LEU A 48 -13.63 -1.38 -14.35
C LEU A 48 -14.54 -2.45 -15.00
N GLU A 49 -14.87 -2.29 -16.28
CA GLU A 49 -15.68 -3.26 -17.02
C GLU A 49 -14.98 -4.63 -17.10
N ARG A 50 -13.71 -4.64 -17.52
CA ARG A 50 -12.92 -5.89 -17.56
C ARG A 50 -12.69 -6.47 -16.18
N ALA A 51 -12.44 -5.62 -15.19
CA ALA A 51 -12.30 -6.05 -13.80
C ALA A 51 -13.56 -6.79 -13.34
N ARG A 52 -14.73 -6.18 -13.53
CA ARG A 52 -16.03 -6.77 -13.19
C ARG A 52 -16.24 -8.12 -13.91
N HIS A 53 -15.97 -8.18 -15.22
CA HIS A 53 -16.09 -9.43 -15.98
C HIS A 53 -15.27 -10.59 -15.38
N HIS A 54 -14.03 -10.33 -14.95
CA HIS A 54 -13.21 -11.34 -14.29
C HIS A 54 -13.71 -11.68 -12.89
N LEU A 55 -14.17 -10.69 -12.11
CA LEU A 55 -14.74 -10.95 -10.78
C LEU A 55 -16.03 -11.75 -10.82
N ASP A 56 -16.91 -11.49 -11.81
CA ASP A 56 -18.12 -12.29 -12.02
C ASP A 56 -17.77 -13.75 -12.33
N ARG A 57 -16.65 -14.02 -13.02
CA ARG A 57 -16.17 -15.37 -13.25
C ARG A 57 -15.63 -16.00 -11.97
N ALA A 58 -14.85 -15.27 -11.18
CA ALA A 58 -14.37 -15.73 -9.89
C ALA A 58 -15.53 -16.10 -8.98
N LEU A 59 -16.52 -15.21 -8.82
CA LEU A 59 -17.70 -15.42 -7.97
C LEU A 59 -18.67 -16.49 -8.48
N LYS A 60 -18.57 -16.91 -9.76
CA LYS A 60 -19.26 -18.10 -10.26
C LYS A 60 -18.57 -19.39 -9.86
N LEU A 61 -17.25 -19.38 -9.68
CA LEU A 61 -16.50 -20.53 -9.18
C LEU A 61 -16.67 -20.68 -7.67
N ASP A 62 -16.56 -19.58 -6.94
CA ASP A 62 -16.82 -19.51 -5.50
C ASP A 62 -17.51 -18.17 -5.18
N SER A 63 -18.79 -18.24 -4.78
CA SER A 63 -19.61 -17.07 -4.46
C SER A 63 -19.13 -16.31 -3.23
N ASP A 64 -18.38 -16.96 -2.36
CA ASP A 64 -17.97 -16.45 -1.05
C ASP A 64 -16.46 -16.16 -0.98
N ASP A 65 -15.76 -16.28 -2.13
CA ASP A 65 -14.32 -15.96 -2.17
C ASP A 65 -14.02 -14.54 -1.66
N PRO A 66 -13.23 -14.41 -0.58
CA PRO A 66 -12.96 -13.11 0.04
C PRO A 66 -12.14 -12.19 -0.85
N GLY A 67 -11.28 -12.75 -1.74
CA GLY A 67 -10.47 -11.99 -2.69
C GLY A 67 -11.33 -11.33 -3.77
N ALA A 68 -12.24 -12.09 -4.38
CA ALA A 68 -13.18 -11.59 -5.38
C ALA A 68 -14.15 -10.57 -4.78
N ARG A 69 -14.68 -10.84 -3.57
CA ARG A 69 -15.53 -9.89 -2.85
C ARG A 69 -14.79 -8.58 -2.54
N ALA A 70 -13.58 -8.65 -1.99
CA ALA A 70 -12.79 -7.45 -1.69
C ALA A 70 -12.45 -6.65 -2.96
N ALA A 71 -12.12 -7.32 -4.06
CA ALA A 71 -11.84 -6.66 -5.34
C ALA A 71 -13.12 -6.06 -5.96
N MET A 72 -14.30 -6.71 -5.80
CA MET A 72 -15.58 -6.12 -6.21
C MET A 72 -15.89 -4.85 -5.41
N GLY A 73 -15.54 -4.81 -4.13
CA GLY A 73 -15.62 -3.60 -3.31
C GLY A 73 -14.81 -2.44 -3.90
N LEU A 74 -13.60 -2.71 -4.43
CA LEU A 74 -12.80 -1.68 -5.12
C LEU A 74 -13.47 -1.18 -6.41
N VAL A 75 -14.10 -2.09 -7.17
CA VAL A 75 -14.84 -1.71 -8.39
C VAL A 75 -15.99 -0.78 -8.03
N TYR A 76 -16.85 -1.15 -7.07
CA TYR A 76 -17.98 -0.31 -6.64
C TYR A 76 -17.52 1.05 -6.10
N ASN A 77 -16.43 1.08 -5.33
CA ASN A 77 -15.87 2.35 -4.85
C ASN A 77 -15.44 3.26 -6.01
N ALA A 78 -14.81 2.69 -7.05
CA ALA A 78 -14.37 3.45 -8.22
C ALA A 78 -15.54 3.91 -9.11
N GLU A 79 -16.67 3.21 -9.08
CA GLU A 79 -17.92 3.56 -9.76
C GLU A 79 -18.76 4.59 -8.98
N GLY A 80 -18.36 4.95 -7.76
CA GLY A 80 -19.08 5.90 -6.92
C GLY A 80 -20.27 5.28 -6.17
N GLU A 81 -20.23 3.97 -5.91
CA GLU A 81 -21.25 3.19 -5.20
C GLU A 81 -20.75 2.75 -3.80
N PRO A 82 -20.59 3.70 -2.85
CA PRO A 82 -19.93 3.43 -1.58
C PRO A 82 -20.64 2.40 -0.70
N GLU A 83 -21.97 2.33 -0.74
CA GLU A 83 -22.75 1.36 0.06
C GLU A 83 -22.54 -0.07 -0.46
N LEU A 84 -22.41 -0.24 -1.78
CA LEU A 84 -22.09 -1.52 -2.40
C LEU A 84 -20.64 -1.91 -2.12
N ALA A 85 -19.73 -0.95 -2.17
CA ALA A 85 -18.32 -1.17 -1.83
C ALA A 85 -18.20 -1.66 -0.38
N GLU A 86 -18.78 -0.94 0.58
CA GLU A 86 -18.69 -1.30 1.99
C GLU A 86 -19.29 -2.66 2.29
N ARG A 87 -20.43 -3.01 1.69
CA ARG A 87 -21.03 -4.36 1.83
C ARG A 87 -20.07 -5.46 1.38
N ASN A 88 -19.43 -5.27 0.22
CA ASN A 88 -18.50 -6.27 -0.31
C ASN A 88 -17.25 -6.40 0.57
N PHE A 89 -16.69 -5.31 1.09
CA PHE A 89 -15.55 -5.38 2.01
C PHE A 89 -15.93 -6.09 3.33
N LYS A 90 -17.08 -5.76 3.91
CA LYS A 90 -17.55 -6.40 5.14
C LYS A 90 -17.81 -7.89 4.93
N GLN A 91 -18.41 -8.27 3.79
CA GLN A 91 -18.64 -9.67 3.45
C GLN A 91 -17.31 -10.42 3.31
N ALA A 92 -16.34 -9.88 2.56
CA ALA A 92 -15.00 -10.48 2.42
C ALA A 92 -14.32 -10.75 3.78
N ILE A 93 -14.44 -9.80 4.74
CA ILE A 93 -13.87 -9.95 6.08
C ILE A 93 -14.68 -10.95 6.93
N SER A 94 -15.97 -11.09 6.67
CA SER A 94 -16.84 -12.06 7.36
C SER A 94 -16.55 -13.49 6.91
N GLU A 95 -16.36 -13.69 5.59
CA GLU A 95 -16.06 -14.99 5.00
C GLU A 95 -14.67 -15.49 5.43
N ASP A 96 -13.66 -14.64 5.36
CA ASP A 96 -12.33 -14.93 5.90
C ASP A 96 -11.78 -13.76 6.73
N PRO A 97 -11.92 -13.83 8.06
CA PRO A 97 -11.35 -12.82 8.96
C PRO A 97 -9.82 -12.71 8.89
N GLY A 98 -9.13 -13.75 8.36
CA GLY A 98 -7.68 -13.81 8.15
C GLY A 98 -7.24 -13.23 6.81
N TYR A 99 -8.15 -12.92 5.89
CA TYR A 99 -7.81 -12.34 4.60
C TYR A 99 -7.41 -10.86 4.74
N THR A 100 -6.16 -10.64 5.09
CA THR A 100 -5.58 -9.32 5.42
C THR A 100 -5.81 -8.28 4.34
N ARG A 101 -5.77 -8.68 3.06
CA ARG A 101 -5.96 -7.76 1.93
C ARG A 101 -7.33 -7.09 1.94
N ALA A 102 -8.41 -7.80 2.33
CA ALA A 102 -9.74 -7.19 2.47
C ALA A 102 -9.74 -6.06 3.51
N ARG A 103 -9.06 -6.25 4.64
CA ARG A 103 -8.93 -5.20 5.67
C ARG A 103 -8.14 -4.00 5.17
N VAL A 104 -7.09 -4.23 4.38
CA VAL A 104 -6.29 -3.15 3.78
C VAL A 104 -7.14 -2.34 2.81
N TYR A 105 -7.90 -2.99 1.94
CA TYR A 105 -8.79 -2.31 1.00
C TYR A 105 -9.93 -1.58 1.70
N TYR A 106 -10.54 -2.21 2.70
CA TYR A 106 -11.59 -1.59 3.49
C TYR A 106 -11.06 -0.39 4.30
N GLY A 107 -9.89 -0.49 4.90
CA GLY A 107 -9.24 0.62 5.58
C GLY A 107 -8.96 1.80 4.65
N ALA A 108 -8.47 1.55 3.43
CA ALA A 108 -8.25 2.58 2.42
C ALA A 108 -9.57 3.24 1.96
N PHE A 109 -10.62 2.44 1.76
CA PHE A 109 -11.97 2.94 1.48
C PHE A 109 -12.47 3.86 2.59
N LEU A 110 -12.41 3.41 3.85
CA LEU A 110 -12.85 4.18 5.02
C LEU A 110 -12.07 5.49 5.18
N PHE A 111 -10.75 5.45 4.94
CA PHE A 111 -9.92 6.64 4.92
C PHE A 111 -10.39 7.65 3.86
N GLY A 112 -10.69 7.17 2.64
CA GLY A 112 -11.26 7.99 1.57
C GLY A 112 -12.63 8.58 1.91
N GLN A 113 -13.43 7.88 2.71
CA GLN A 113 -14.73 8.35 3.23
C GLN A 113 -14.60 9.25 4.47
N ASN A 114 -13.39 9.64 4.87
CA ASN A 114 -13.10 10.42 6.08
C ASN A 114 -13.53 9.75 7.40
N ARG A 115 -13.69 8.42 7.40
CA ARG A 115 -14.01 7.60 8.59
C ARG A 115 -12.71 7.11 9.22
N MET A 116 -11.99 8.02 9.85
CA MET A 116 -10.59 7.80 10.25
C MET A 116 -10.45 6.77 11.37
N GLU A 117 -11.35 6.74 12.36
CA GLU A 117 -11.32 5.77 13.46
C GLU A 117 -11.54 4.34 12.93
N ASP A 118 -12.52 4.16 12.05
CA ASP A 118 -12.81 2.87 11.42
C ASP A 118 -11.63 2.42 10.54
N ALA A 119 -11.03 3.33 9.76
CA ALA A 119 -9.86 3.05 8.93
C ALA A 119 -8.66 2.61 9.78
N ARG A 120 -8.37 3.33 10.88
CA ARG A 120 -7.32 2.97 11.84
C ARG A 120 -7.51 1.55 12.35
N ASP A 121 -8.73 1.18 12.72
CA ASP A 121 -9.01 -0.14 13.28
C ASP A 121 -8.81 -1.25 12.25
N GLN A 122 -9.16 -1.03 10.97
CA GLN A 122 -8.86 -1.98 9.90
C GLN A 122 -7.35 -2.11 9.65
N PHE A 123 -6.62 -0.99 9.54
CA PHE A 123 -5.17 -1.04 9.34
C PHE A 123 -4.44 -1.63 10.54
N ARG A 124 -4.91 -1.36 11.77
CA ARG A 124 -4.36 -1.97 12.99
C ARG A 124 -4.59 -3.48 13.00
N ALA A 125 -5.77 -3.95 12.59
CA ALA A 125 -6.04 -5.37 12.46
C ALA A 125 -5.13 -6.01 11.39
N ALA A 126 -5.02 -5.39 10.22
CA ALA A 126 -4.16 -5.84 9.13
C ALA A 126 -2.67 -5.88 9.52
N SER A 127 -2.19 -4.93 10.33
CA SER A 127 -0.78 -4.86 10.75
C SER A 127 -0.32 -6.03 11.63
N ARG A 128 -1.25 -6.80 12.21
CA ARG A 128 -0.95 -7.97 13.04
C ARG A 128 -0.54 -9.19 12.23
N ASP A 129 -0.93 -9.25 10.97
CA ASP A 129 -0.53 -10.35 10.07
C ASP A 129 0.94 -10.23 9.70
N THR A 130 1.78 -11.04 10.34
CA THR A 130 3.23 -11.05 10.12
C THR A 130 3.63 -11.66 8.79
N GLY A 131 2.75 -12.44 8.16
CA GLY A 131 2.94 -13.07 6.84
C GLY A 131 2.57 -12.16 5.67
N TYR A 132 1.88 -11.05 5.92
CA TYR A 132 1.48 -10.17 4.84
C TYR A 132 2.68 -9.46 4.21
N GLN A 133 2.90 -9.70 2.91
CA GLN A 133 4.10 -9.24 2.20
C GLN A 133 4.25 -7.72 2.19
N ASP A 134 3.13 -6.99 2.01
CA ASP A 134 3.13 -5.52 1.94
C ASP A 134 2.81 -4.86 3.29
N ARG A 135 3.25 -5.48 4.38
CA ARG A 135 3.03 -5.00 5.74
C ARG A 135 3.63 -3.61 6.00
N GLY A 136 4.68 -3.25 5.26
CA GLY A 136 5.26 -1.89 5.32
C GLY A 136 4.25 -0.83 4.91
N SER A 137 3.53 -1.03 3.81
CA SER A 137 2.46 -0.13 3.38
C SER A 137 1.28 -0.10 4.36
N VAL A 138 0.96 -1.21 5.01
CA VAL A 138 -0.07 -1.24 6.06
C VAL A 138 0.30 -0.31 7.22
N PHE A 139 1.53 -0.38 7.70
CA PHE A 139 2.01 0.51 8.76
C PHE A 139 2.10 1.97 8.32
N PHE A 140 2.46 2.22 7.06
CA PHE A 140 2.41 3.56 6.49
C PHE A 140 0.99 4.14 6.50
N ASN A 141 0.00 3.38 6.02
CA ASN A 141 -1.40 3.79 6.01
C ASN A 141 -1.97 3.95 7.43
N LEU A 142 -1.56 3.09 8.36
CA LEU A 142 -1.90 3.24 9.78
C LEU A 142 -1.36 4.57 10.33
N GLY A 143 -0.09 4.88 10.06
CA GLY A 143 0.54 6.13 10.46
C GLY A 143 -0.18 7.36 9.88
N MET A 144 -0.51 7.34 8.58
CA MET A 144 -1.28 8.40 7.94
C MET A 144 -2.65 8.61 8.60
N THR A 145 -3.32 7.52 8.95
CA THR A 145 -4.64 7.58 9.59
C THR A 145 -4.54 8.14 11.01
N GLN A 146 -3.54 7.70 11.77
CA GLN A 146 -3.28 8.18 13.12
C GLN A 146 -2.92 9.67 13.13
N GLU A 147 -2.15 10.12 12.15
CA GLU A 147 -1.83 11.52 11.98
C GLU A 147 -3.07 12.39 11.69
N ARG A 148 -3.99 11.91 10.84
CA ARG A 148 -5.28 12.58 10.59
C ARG A 148 -6.16 12.65 11.84
N LEU A 149 -5.99 11.74 12.78
CA LEU A 149 -6.64 11.72 14.09
C LEU A 149 -5.90 12.59 15.15
N GLY A 150 -4.74 13.16 14.81
CA GLY A 150 -3.90 13.90 15.76
C GLY A 150 -3.11 13.00 16.72
N GLU A 151 -3.08 11.68 16.48
CA GLU A 151 -2.34 10.70 17.29
C GLU A 151 -0.86 10.67 16.87
N LEU A 152 -0.14 11.79 17.00
CA LEU A 152 1.19 11.99 16.38
C LEU A 152 2.25 11.01 16.86
N GLU A 153 2.31 10.67 18.14
CA GLU A 153 3.28 9.72 18.70
C GLU A 153 3.00 8.28 18.19
N ALA A 154 1.72 7.93 18.06
CA ALA A 154 1.33 6.65 17.48
C ALA A 154 1.65 6.61 15.98
N ALA A 155 1.45 7.71 15.25
CA ALA A 155 1.82 7.85 13.85
C ALA A 155 3.33 7.69 13.66
N ALA A 156 4.16 8.36 14.48
CA ALA A 156 5.61 8.21 14.47
C ALA A 156 6.04 6.75 14.67
N THR A 157 5.39 6.04 15.60
CA THR A 157 5.64 4.61 15.85
C THR A 157 5.30 3.76 14.63
N SER A 158 4.15 4.01 14.01
CA SER A 158 3.71 3.29 12.81
C SER A 158 4.62 3.58 11.61
N TYR A 159 5.00 4.83 11.37
CA TYR A 159 5.93 5.18 10.30
C TYR A 159 7.33 4.60 10.53
N ARG A 160 7.81 4.54 11.78
CA ARG A 160 9.09 3.88 12.10
C ARG A 160 9.03 2.40 11.72
N ARG A 161 7.93 1.74 12.02
CA ARG A 161 7.73 0.34 11.62
C ARG A 161 7.66 0.18 10.10
N ALA A 162 7.02 1.11 9.39
CA ALA A 162 7.03 1.14 7.92
C ALA A 162 8.45 1.28 7.36
N VAL A 163 9.25 2.21 7.90
CA VAL A 163 10.67 2.41 7.53
C VAL A 163 11.49 1.13 7.72
N GLU A 164 11.30 0.42 8.83
CA GLU A 164 12.00 -0.84 9.10
C GLU A 164 11.65 -1.92 8.08
N LEU A 165 10.36 -2.13 7.82
CA LEU A 165 9.86 -3.18 6.94
C LEU A 165 10.17 -2.93 5.47
N THR A 166 10.20 -1.67 5.04
CA THR A 166 10.54 -1.28 3.65
C THR A 166 12.03 -1.06 3.42
N ARG A 167 12.86 -1.22 4.46
CA ARG A 167 14.28 -0.86 4.46
C ARG A 167 14.53 0.61 4.14
N GLY A 168 13.54 1.47 4.38
CA GLY A 168 13.64 2.91 4.24
C GLY A 168 13.20 3.40 2.86
N ASP A 169 11.94 3.21 2.49
CA ASP A 169 11.38 3.89 1.32
C ASP A 169 11.22 5.41 1.58
N ALA A 170 11.23 6.19 0.49
CA ALA A 170 11.25 7.64 0.57
C ALA A 170 10.01 8.23 1.27
N ARG A 171 8.82 7.63 1.06
CA ARG A 171 7.56 8.12 1.67
C ARG A 171 7.60 7.95 3.18
N SER A 172 7.97 6.75 3.64
CA SER A 172 8.02 6.44 5.07
C SER A 172 9.11 7.25 5.79
N LEU A 173 10.27 7.47 5.13
CA LEU A 173 11.33 8.33 5.68
C LEU A 173 10.86 9.77 5.83
N LEU A 174 10.20 10.34 4.81
CA LEU A 174 9.69 11.71 4.87
C LEU A 174 8.59 11.84 5.92
N ALA A 175 7.60 10.95 5.93
CA ALA A 175 6.50 11.00 6.89
C ALA A 175 7.00 10.89 8.34
N LEU A 176 7.96 9.99 8.61
CA LEU A 176 8.55 9.87 9.95
C LEU A 176 9.34 11.11 10.32
N SER A 177 10.17 11.64 9.41
CA SER A 177 10.94 12.86 9.68
C SER A 177 10.01 14.05 9.98
N ARG A 178 8.95 14.23 9.20
CA ARG A 178 7.98 15.31 9.37
C ARG A 178 7.22 15.19 10.69
N VAL A 179 6.65 14.01 10.98
CA VAL A 179 5.92 13.82 12.24
C VAL A 179 6.84 13.98 13.46
N SER A 180 8.12 13.60 13.34
CA SER A 180 9.11 13.82 14.41
C SER A 180 9.38 15.30 14.63
N VAL A 181 9.36 16.17 13.60
CA VAL A 181 9.37 17.63 13.78
C VAL A 181 8.14 18.10 14.54
N GLU A 182 6.96 17.55 14.25
CA GLU A 182 5.70 17.95 14.89
C GLU A 182 5.62 17.52 16.36
N THR A 183 6.22 16.38 16.70
CA THR A 183 6.33 15.90 18.10
C THR A 183 7.51 16.52 18.85
N GLY A 184 8.35 17.32 18.18
CA GLY A 184 9.53 17.95 18.80
C GLY A 184 10.75 17.04 18.91
N ASP A 185 10.71 15.83 18.37
CA ASP A 185 11.85 14.89 18.32
C ASP A 185 12.76 15.21 17.13
N TYR A 186 13.51 16.31 17.26
CA TYR A 186 14.38 16.79 16.18
C TYR A 186 15.57 15.87 15.90
N ASP A 187 16.01 15.05 16.85
CA ASP A 187 17.08 14.09 16.63
C ASP A 187 16.61 12.97 15.69
N ASP A 188 15.43 12.41 15.93
CA ASP A 188 14.82 11.45 15.00
C ASP A 188 14.50 12.13 13.65
N ALA A 189 13.94 13.33 13.66
CA ALA A 189 13.65 14.07 12.45
C ALA A 189 14.89 14.23 11.55
N ALA A 190 16.00 14.70 12.10
CA ALA A 190 17.26 14.90 11.37
C ALA A 190 17.85 13.57 10.87
N ARG A 191 17.80 12.52 11.70
CA ARG A 191 18.30 11.19 11.36
C ARG A 191 17.56 10.60 10.15
N TYR A 192 16.25 10.63 10.14
CA TYR A 192 15.45 10.07 9.04
C TYR A 192 15.48 10.96 7.80
N TYR A 193 15.55 12.28 7.97
CA TYR A 193 15.74 13.22 6.88
C TYR A 193 17.09 12.99 6.16
N SER A 194 18.17 12.83 6.90
CA SER A 194 19.50 12.54 6.32
C SER A 194 19.49 11.23 5.51
N ARG A 195 18.73 10.20 5.96
CA ARG A 195 18.56 8.97 5.20
C ARG A 195 17.79 9.21 3.90
N LEU A 196 16.74 10.05 3.93
CA LEU A 196 15.98 10.45 2.74
C LEU A 196 16.90 11.18 1.75
N ILE A 197 17.68 12.15 2.19
CA ILE A 197 18.65 12.88 1.34
C ILE A 197 19.66 11.92 0.72
N SER A 198 20.21 11.00 1.51
CA SER A 198 21.13 9.97 1.00
C SER A 198 20.48 9.06 -0.04
N LEU A 199 19.19 8.78 0.07
CA LEU A 199 18.43 8.02 -0.92
C LEU A 199 18.25 8.84 -2.22
N MET A 200 17.91 10.13 -2.10
CA MET A 200 17.79 11.05 -3.25
C MET A 200 19.11 11.21 -4.01
N GLN A 201 20.23 11.31 -3.31
CA GLN A 201 21.55 11.41 -3.94
C GLN A 201 21.90 10.16 -4.78
N ARG A 202 21.48 8.98 -4.34
CA ARG A 202 21.70 7.71 -5.05
C ARG A 202 20.67 7.45 -6.15
N ASN A 203 19.50 8.10 -6.09
CA ASN A 203 18.42 7.92 -7.06
C ASN A 203 17.96 9.29 -7.58
N GLN A 204 18.48 9.71 -8.72
CA GLN A 204 18.19 11.00 -9.36
C GLN A 204 16.71 11.18 -9.76
N ARG A 205 15.90 10.12 -9.76
CA ARG A 205 14.45 10.22 -9.97
C ARG A 205 13.69 10.73 -8.74
N LEU A 206 14.31 10.63 -7.57
CA LEU A 206 13.77 11.17 -6.33
C LEU A 206 14.22 12.61 -6.19
N VAL A 207 13.25 13.52 -6.16
CA VAL A 207 13.48 14.95 -6.01
C VAL A 207 12.76 15.47 -4.77
N HIS A 208 13.17 16.60 -4.25
CA HIS A 208 12.48 17.26 -3.18
C HIS A 208 11.04 17.61 -3.58
N SER A 209 10.08 17.22 -2.73
CA SER A 209 8.73 17.79 -2.69
C SER A 209 8.71 19.07 -1.85
N PRO A 210 7.68 19.93 -1.96
CA PRO A 210 7.50 21.08 -1.07
C PRO A 210 7.59 20.70 0.41
N GLU A 211 6.90 19.61 0.78
CA GLU A 211 6.89 19.04 2.13
C GLU A 211 8.30 18.65 2.60
N SER A 212 9.09 17.98 1.75
CA SER A 212 10.45 17.58 2.12
C SER A 212 11.37 18.79 2.32
N LEU A 213 11.20 19.85 1.53
CA LEU A 213 11.95 21.11 1.69
C LEU A 213 11.59 21.79 2.99
N LEU A 214 10.27 21.93 3.31
CA LEU A 214 9.84 22.55 4.56
C LEU A 214 10.29 21.75 5.78
N THR A 215 10.23 20.43 5.73
CA THR A 215 10.74 19.57 6.81
C THR A 215 12.23 19.82 7.05
N GLY A 216 13.04 19.86 5.98
CA GLY A 216 14.47 20.16 6.07
C GLY A 216 14.75 21.58 6.61
N ILE A 217 13.94 22.57 6.22
CA ILE A 217 14.03 23.96 6.74
C ILE A 217 13.79 23.99 8.25
N ARG A 218 12.72 23.32 8.74
CA ARG A 218 12.41 23.28 10.17
C ARG A 218 13.52 22.60 10.98
N ILE A 219 14.11 21.53 10.45
CA ILE A 219 15.26 20.86 11.07
C ILE A 219 16.47 21.78 11.10
N ALA A 220 16.87 22.38 9.96
CA ALA A 220 18.00 23.28 9.86
C ALA A 220 17.88 24.48 10.84
N ARG A 221 16.68 25.05 10.93
CA ARG A 221 16.38 26.16 11.84
C ARG A 221 16.52 25.74 13.31
N PHE A 222 16.05 24.57 13.70
CA PHE A 222 16.21 24.04 15.07
C PHE A 222 17.69 23.93 15.47
N TYR A 223 18.53 23.45 14.53
CA TYR A 223 19.97 23.34 14.78
C TYR A 223 20.77 24.60 14.45
N SER A 224 20.10 25.72 14.13
CA SER A 224 20.73 27.00 13.75
C SER A 224 21.70 26.90 12.55
N ASP A 225 21.40 25.98 11.62
CA ASP A 225 22.13 25.86 10.33
C ASP A 225 21.53 26.82 9.30
N GLU A 226 21.94 28.09 9.39
CA GLU A 226 21.47 29.18 8.51
C GLU A 226 21.77 28.92 7.03
N ASN A 227 22.89 28.25 6.72
CA ASN A 227 23.29 27.95 5.33
C ASN A 227 22.34 26.92 4.72
N GLN A 228 22.04 25.84 5.45
CA GLN A 228 21.12 24.81 5.00
C GLN A 228 19.68 25.36 4.92
N GLU A 229 19.22 26.13 5.92
CA GLU A 229 17.93 26.81 5.91
C GLU A 229 17.77 27.68 4.66
N ALA A 230 18.73 28.58 4.39
CA ALA A 230 18.69 29.48 3.23
C ALA A 230 18.68 28.73 1.89
N SER A 231 19.50 27.68 1.78
CA SER A 231 19.57 26.84 0.57
C SER A 231 18.24 26.14 0.26
N LEU A 232 17.62 25.53 1.28
CA LEU A 232 16.34 24.83 1.13
C LEU A 232 15.20 25.81 0.89
N ALA A 233 15.19 26.95 1.57
CA ALA A 233 14.19 28.01 1.40
C ALA A 233 14.24 28.61 -0.02
N LEU A 234 15.44 28.80 -0.57
CA LEU A 234 15.62 29.26 -1.95
C LEU A 234 15.03 28.24 -2.96
N GLN A 235 15.26 26.95 -2.73
CA GLN A 235 14.67 25.89 -3.57
C GLN A 235 13.15 25.87 -3.46
N LEU A 236 12.58 25.99 -2.24
CA LEU A 236 11.15 26.01 -2.00
C LEU A 236 10.50 27.21 -2.72
N ARG A 237 11.07 28.41 -2.59
CA ARG A 237 10.59 29.62 -3.26
C ARG A 237 10.65 29.49 -4.79
N ASN A 238 11.75 28.99 -5.32
CA ASN A 238 11.97 29.02 -6.78
C ASN A 238 11.21 27.89 -7.51
N LYS A 239 11.07 26.72 -6.89
CA LYS A 239 10.41 25.57 -7.51
C LYS A 239 8.93 25.47 -7.20
N PHE A 240 8.52 25.97 -6.02
CA PHE A 240 7.16 25.78 -5.50
C PHE A 240 6.57 27.06 -4.87
N PRO A 241 6.56 28.20 -5.60
CA PRO A 241 6.17 29.50 -5.05
C PRO A 241 4.71 29.56 -4.57
N GLU A 242 3.84 28.71 -5.14
CA GLU A 242 2.40 28.68 -4.83
C GLU A 242 2.02 27.58 -3.83
N SER A 243 3.00 26.82 -3.33
CA SER A 243 2.72 25.70 -2.41
C SER A 243 2.29 26.21 -1.02
N VAL A 244 1.51 25.38 -0.34
CA VAL A 244 1.10 25.63 1.06
C VAL A 244 2.33 25.68 1.97
N GLU A 245 3.33 24.86 1.69
CA GLU A 245 4.58 24.80 2.45
C GLU A 245 5.39 26.11 2.32
N TYR A 246 5.38 26.76 1.17
CA TYR A 246 6.02 28.06 1.03
C TYR A 246 5.28 29.15 1.81
N GLN A 247 3.94 29.10 1.87
CA GLN A 247 3.18 30.01 2.73
C GLN A 247 3.48 29.74 4.21
N GLN A 248 3.55 28.47 4.62
CA GLN A 248 3.94 28.09 5.99
C GLN A 248 5.35 28.59 6.33
N TYR A 249 6.30 28.49 5.41
CA TYR A 249 7.64 29.04 5.60
C TYR A 249 7.60 30.57 5.81
N LYS A 250 6.83 31.32 5.01
CA LYS A 250 6.69 32.77 5.21
C LYS A 250 6.15 33.13 6.60
N VAL A 251 5.18 32.37 7.09
CA VAL A 251 4.66 32.55 8.46
C VAL A 251 5.75 32.23 9.50
N LEU A 252 6.51 31.15 9.27
CA LEU A 252 7.59 30.73 10.19
C LEU A 252 8.65 31.82 10.37
N ILE A 253 9.06 32.52 9.30
CA ILE A 253 10.04 33.60 9.38
C ILE A 253 9.47 34.91 9.93
N SER A 254 8.17 35.19 9.72
CA SER A 254 7.53 36.38 10.25
C SER A 254 7.31 36.33 11.77
N ASN A 255 7.15 35.14 12.35
CA ASN A 255 6.95 34.94 13.79
C ASN A 255 8.27 34.80 14.57
N GLY A 256 9.40 34.76 13.91
CA GLY A 256 10.72 34.58 14.49
C GLY A 256 11.57 35.85 14.57
N ASN A 257 10.97 37.01 14.28
CA ASN A 257 11.60 38.33 14.41
C ASN A 257 11.12 39.04 15.69
#